data_2bc0a27b09afd948c383e4e345d7febc
#
_entry.id   2bc0a27b09afd948c383e4e345d7febc
#
_cell.length_a   1.000
_cell.length_b   1.000
_cell.length_c   1.000
_cell.angle_alpha   90.00
_cell.angle_beta   90.00
_cell.angle_gamma   90.00
#
_symmetry.space_group_name_H-M   'P 1'
#
loop_
_entity.id
_entity.type
_entity.pdbx_description
1 polymer ?
#
loop_
_entity_poly.entity_id
_entity_poly.type
_entity_poly.pdbx_seq_one_letter_code
_entity_poly.pdbx_strand_id
1 'polypeptide(L)'
;MQYGVVEITSIENGKTAKVNILNGIKEGEPSHKWKLGSWNRGSGYPKLCTFYQDRFVVAATNKKPNYIWMSRTGDYPNFGVEKVEGTITDDSAITLPVINRKMCEIRHLIPANDLIILTSGNEWIVSGDKTITPTNCNLKTQTQRGALSCEPQFIGNRCVFVQE
;
A
#
# COMPACT_ATOMS: atom_id res chain seq x y z
N MET A 1 8.02 16.01 14.60
CA MET A 1 9.33 15.49 14.10
C MET A 1 9.16 15.36 12.59
N GLN A 2 9.98 16.01 11.83
CA GLN A 2 9.84 16.01 10.36
C GLN A 2 10.62 14.84 9.78
N TYR A 3 9.95 13.98 9.01
CA TYR A 3 10.58 12.91 8.25
C TYR A 3 10.76 13.36 6.81
N GLY A 4 11.98 13.20 6.30
CA GLY A 4 12.24 13.40 4.89
C GLY A 4 12.41 12.09 4.14
N VAL A 5 12.28 12.14 2.84
CA VAL A 5 12.48 11.01 1.94
C VAL A 5 13.70 11.27 1.08
N VAL A 6 14.61 10.31 1.05
CA VAL A 6 15.80 10.36 0.23
C VAL A 6 15.95 9.10 -0.62
N GLU A 7 16.47 9.27 -1.80
CA GLU A 7 16.92 8.19 -2.66
C GLU A 7 18.43 8.01 -2.51
N ILE A 8 18.89 6.84 -2.11
CA ILE A 8 20.32 6.54 -2.00
C ILE A 8 20.87 6.28 -3.40
N THR A 9 21.76 7.15 -3.87
CA THR A 9 22.39 7.02 -5.19
C THR A 9 23.67 6.20 -5.15
N SER A 10 24.48 6.34 -4.09
CA SER A 10 25.66 5.52 -3.87
C SER A 10 26.03 5.43 -2.39
N ILE A 11 26.67 4.36 -2.00
CA ILE A 11 27.19 4.15 -0.64
C ILE A 11 28.71 4.27 -0.71
N GLU A 12 29.27 5.25 -0.02
CA GLU A 12 30.72 5.47 0.01
C GLU A 12 31.40 4.59 1.04
N ASN A 13 30.77 4.43 2.20
CA ASN A 13 31.25 3.54 3.27
C ASN A 13 30.09 3.19 4.23
N GLY A 14 30.38 2.42 5.29
CA GLY A 14 29.36 2.00 6.26
C GLY A 14 28.65 3.11 7.04
N LYS A 15 29.05 4.38 6.88
CA LYS A 15 28.50 5.54 7.60
C LYS A 15 28.08 6.68 6.69
N THR A 16 28.45 6.64 5.41
CA THR A 16 28.25 7.77 4.47
C THR A 16 27.64 7.28 3.17
N ALA A 17 26.59 7.92 2.73
CA ALA A 17 25.95 7.67 1.45
C ALA A 17 25.63 8.99 0.74
N LYS A 18 25.73 9.00 -0.59
CA LYS A 18 25.18 10.07 -1.43
C LYS A 18 23.71 9.81 -1.66
N VAL A 19 22.93 10.88 -1.54
CA VAL A 19 21.47 10.78 -1.64
C VAL A 19 20.90 11.92 -2.49
N ASN A 20 19.84 11.63 -3.20
CA ASN A 20 18.94 12.66 -3.75
C ASN A 20 17.84 12.92 -2.72
N ILE A 21 17.64 14.17 -2.33
CA ILE A 21 16.57 14.56 -1.42
C ILE A 21 15.30 14.68 -2.24
N LEU A 22 14.31 13.83 -1.95
CA LEU A 22 13.00 13.84 -2.60
C LEU A 22 12.01 14.73 -1.85
N ASN A 23 12.11 14.79 -0.52
CA ASN A 23 11.24 15.63 0.30
C ASN A 23 11.81 15.90 1.70
N GLY A 24 11.68 17.14 2.17
CA GLY A 24 11.60 17.52 3.58
C GLY A 24 12.83 17.38 4.48
N ILE A 25 14.06 17.29 3.95
CA ILE A 25 15.28 17.24 4.76
C ILE A 25 16.08 18.54 4.60
N LYS A 26 16.67 19.04 5.70
CA LYS A 26 17.72 20.04 5.64
C LYS A 26 19.03 19.36 5.27
N GLU A 27 19.72 19.92 4.30
CA GLU A 27 21.04 19.43 3.88
C GLU A 27 22.06 19.46 5.01
N GLY A 28 22.89 18.43 5.07
CA GLY A 28 24.15 18.45 5.82
C GLY A 28 24.08 18.05 7.29
N GLU A 29 22.92 17.70 7.84
CA GLU A 29 22.86 17.26 9.23
C GLU A 29 22.92 15.72 9.37
N PRO A 30 23.87 15.16 10.15
CA PRO A 30 23.91 13.73 10.46
C PRO A 30 22.66 13.29 11.20
N SER A 31 22.05 12.18 10.78
CA SER A 31 20.88 11.62 11.44
C SER A 31 21.09 10.16 11.80
N HIS A 32 20.76 9.81 13.05
CA HIS A 32 20.69 8.42 13.50
C HIS A 32 19.29 7.82 13.33
N LYS A 33 18.30 8.63 12.95
CA LYS A 33 16.90 8.23 12.83
C LYS A 33 16.56 8.05 11.35
N TRP A 34 16.84 6.87 10.83
CA TRP A 34 16.49 6.52 9.47
C TRP A 34 15.90 5.11 9.41
N LYS A 35 15.11 4.84 8.40
CA LYS A 35 14.61 3.51 8.07
C LYS A 35 14.50 3.35 6.56
N LEU A 36 14.69 2.14 6.09
CA LEU A 36 14.42 1.81 4.70
C LEU A 36 12.93 1.97 4.38
N GLY A 37 12.62 2.40 3.17
CA GLY A 37 11.27 2.38 2.64
C GLY A 37 10.66 0.97 2.74
N SER A 38 9.33 0.91 2.71
CA SER A 38 8.59 -0.35 2.84
C SER A 38 8.94 -1.35 1.74
N TRP A 39 9.35 -0.86 0.57
CA TRP A 39 9.72 -1.65 -0.60
C TRP A 39 11.20 -1.51 -0.87
N ASN A 40 11.92 -2.60 -0.75
CA ASN A 40 13.35 -2.67 -0.96
C ASN A 40 13.75 -4.11 -1.27
N ARG A 41 15.01 -4.30 -1.67
CA ARG A 41 15.54 -5.64 -2.02
C ARG A 41 15.35 -6.68 -0.90
N GLY A 42 15.39 -6.28 0.36
CA GLY A 42 15.21 -7.19 1.51
C GLY A 42 13.75 -7.47 1.89
N SER A 43 12.84 -6.54 1.63
CA SER A 43 11.39 -6.65 1.95
C SER A 43 10.56 -7.11 0.76
N GLY A 44 11.12 -7.04 -0.44
CA GLY A 44 10.42 -7.29 -1.69
C GLY A 44 9.64 -6.05 -2.16
N TYR A 45 9.11 -6.17 -3.36
CA TYR A 45 8.29 -5.16 -4.01
C TYR A 45 6.85 -5.65 -4.12
N PRO A 46 5.86 -4.75 -4.28
CA PRO A 46 4.47 -5.14 -4.50
C PRO A 46 4.31 -6.04 -5.72
N LYS A 47 3.50 -7.08 -5.59
CA LYS A 47 3.19 -8.04 -6.65
C LYS A 47 1.94 -7.68 -7.44
N LEU A 48 1.06 -6.87 -6.85
CA LEU A 48 -0.24 -6.51 -7.39
C LEU A 48 -0.37 -5.00 -7.45
N CYS A 49 -1.04 -4.50 -8.49
CA CYS A 49 -1.37 -3.10 -8.62
C CYS A 49 -2.72 -2.91 -9.31
N THR A 50 -3.36 -1.80 -8.99
CA THR A 50 -4.59 -1.32 -9.63
C THR A 50 -4.76 0.17 -9.40
N PHE A 51 -5.76 0.78 -10.04
CA PHE A 51 -6.18 2.15 -9.74
C PHE A 51 -7.57 2.12 -9.12
N TYR A 52 -7.77 2.89 -8.06
CA TYR A 52 -9.05 2.99 -7.40
C TYR A 52 -9.24 4.38 -6.77
N GLN A 53 -10.35 5.07 -7.09
CA GLN A 53 -10.69 6.39 -6.60
C GLN A 53 -9.53 7.40 -6.66
N ASP A 54 -8.96 7.56 -7.84
CA ASP A 54 -7.84 8.45 -8.13
C ASP A 54 -6.57 8.20 -7.26
N ARG A 55 -6.39 6.95 -6.85
CA ARG A 55 -5.20 6.47 -6.13
C ARG A 55 -4.57 5.29 -6.85
N PHE A 56 -3.26 5.24 -6.89
CA PHE A 56 -2.54 4.04 -7.28
C PHE A 56 -2.45 3.10 -6.08
N VAL A 57 -2.99 1.92 -6.24
CA VAL A 57 -3.09 0.89 -5.18
C VAL A 57 -2.13 -0.24 -5.50
N VAL A 58 -1.28 -0.59 -4.54
CA VAL A 58 -0.37 -1.72 -4.66
C VAL A 58 -0.47 -2.61 -3.44
N ALA A 59 -0.20 -3.91 -3.61
CA ALA A 59 -0.32 -4.87 -2.52
C ALA A 59 0.68 -6.02 -2.61
N ALA A 60 0.78 -6.75 -1.50
CA ALA A 60 1.50 -8.00 -1.34
C ALA A 60 2.98 -7.92 -1.70
N THR A 61 3.83 -7.67 -0.72
CA THR A 61 5.27 -7.90 -0.84
C THR A 61 5.67 -9.24 -0.24
N ASN A 62 6.88 -9.70 -0.49
CA ASN A 62 7.35 -10.97 0.07
C ASN A 62 7.29 -11.02 1.61
N LYS A 63 7.63 -9.92 2.29
CA LYS A 63 7.59 -9.85 3.76
C LYS A 63 6.26 -9.36 4.33
N LYS A 64 5.43 -8.73 3.50
CA LYS A 64 4.11 -8.22 3.88
C LYS A 64 3.06 -8.64 2.85
N PRO A 65 2.75 -9.94 2.77
CA PRO A 65 1.82 -10.48 1.77
C PRO A 65 0.37 -10.03 1.97
N ASN A 66 0.05 -9.51 3.15
CA ASN A 66 -1.29 -9.06 3.55
C ASN A 66 -1.40 -7.53 3.68
N TYR A 67 -0.49 -6.76 3.07
CA TYR A 67 -0.53 -5.30 3.13
C TYR A 67 -0.97 -4.69 1.81
N ILE A 68 -1.72 -3.59 1.93
CA ILE A 68 -2.13 -2.73 0.83
C ILE A 68 -1.60 -1.33 1.10
N TRP A 69 -1.09 -0.69 0.06
CA TRP A 69 -0.67 0.71 0.07
C TRP A 69 -1.41 1.43 -1.04
N MET A 70 -1.97 2.59 -0.73
CA MET A 70 -2.61 3.47 -1.68
C MET A 70 -1.85 4.79 -1.71
N SER A 71 -1.57 5.29 -2.90
CA SER A 71 -0.92 6.58 -3.09
C SER A 71 -1.76 7.73 -2.54
N ARG A 72 -1.20 8.92 -2.52
CA ARG A 72 -1.99 10.15 -2.39
C ARG A 72 -2.95 10.27 -3.56
N THR A 73 -4.08 10.94 -3.31
CA THR A 73 -5.08 11.21 -4.37
C THR A 73 -4.45 12.11 -5.43
N GLY A 74 -4.52 11.70 -6.69
CA GLY A 74 -3.95 12.43 -7.84
C GLY A 74 -2.42 12.47 -7.91
N ASP A 75 -1.70 11.93 -6.93
CA ASP A 75 -0.23 11.89 -6.88
C ASP A 75 0.26 10.44 -6.72
N TYR A 76 0.23 9.71 -7.81
CA TYR A 76 0.42 8.25 -7.86
C TYR A 76 1.80 7.74 -7.39
N PRO A 77 2.92 8.44 -7.59
CA PRO A 77 4.20 8.00 -7.07
C PRO A 77 4.37 8.25 -5.56
N ASN A 78 3.49 9.03 -4.95
CA ASN A 78 3.63 9.49 -3.56
C ASN A 78 2.84 8.62 -2.58
N PHE A 79 3.55 7.84 -1.78
CA PHE A 79 2.99 7.01 -0.71
C PHE A 79 3.27 7.58 0.69
N GLY A 80 3.53 8.89 0.78
CA GLY A 80 3.72 9.59 2.05
C GLY A 80 2.42 9.79 2.81
N VAL A 81 2.33 9.21 4.00
CA VAL A 81 1.13 9.29 4.85
C VAL A 81 0.99 10.67 5.48
N GLU A 82 2.10 11.28 5.89
CA GLU A 82 2.12 12.59 6.54
C GLU A 82 2.60 13.67 5.57
N LYS A 83 2.04 14.88 5.68
CA LYS A 83 2.63 16.09 5.08
C LYS A 83 3.87 16.50 5.86
N VAL A 84 4.67 17.41 5.29
CA VAL A 84 5.90 17.94 5.90
C VAL A 84 5.66 18.45 7.33
N GLU A 85 4.46 18.91 7.63
CA GLU A 85 4.05 19.43 8.95
C GLU A 85 3.54 18.34 9.91
N GLY A 86 3.56 17.05 9.51
CA GLY A 86 3.05 15.95 10.31
C GLY A 86 1.52 15.80 10.33
N THR A 87 0.80 16.51 9.45
CA THR A 87 -0.65 16.47 9.38
C THR A 87 -1.13 15.41 8.37
N ILE A 88 -2.06 14.58 8.78
CA ILE A 88 -2.78 13.67 7.89
C ILE A 88 -4.01 14.39 7.33
N THR A 89 -4.15 14.38 6.02
CA THR A 89 -5.26 15.00 5.29
C THR A 89 -5.99 13.95 4.46
N ASP A 90 -7.17 14.25 3.96
CA ASP A 90 -8.00 13.30 3.21
C ASP A 90 -7.32 12.80 1.93
N ASP A 91 -6.41 13.59 1.36
CA ASP A 91 -5.60 13.23 0.20
C ASP A 91 -4.37 12.38 0.57
N SER A 92 -4.02 12.23 1.85
CA SER A 92 -2.83 11.49 2.28
C SER A 92 -2.87 10.03 1.87
N ALA A 93 -1.69 9.43 1.71
CA ALA A 93 -1.56 8.02 1.37
C ALA A 93 -2.10 7.12 2.49
N ILE A 94 -2.56 5.93 2.12
CA ILE A 94 -3.18 4.97 3.04
C ILE A 94 -2.34 3.69 3.06
N THR A 95 -2.11 3.16 4.25
CA THR A 95 -1.50 1.84 4.44
C THR A 95 -2.41 0.98 5.29
N LEU A 96 -2.88 -0.13 4.73
CA LEU A 96 -3.84 -1.02 5.36
C LEU A 96 -3.26 -2.43 5.49
N PRO A 97 -3.11 -2.97 6.70
CA PRO A 97 -2.91 -4.39 6.90
C PRO A 97 -4.27 -5.12 6.83
N VAL A 98 -4.35 -6.16 6.02
CA VAL A 98 -5.47 -7.10 6.02
C VAL A 98 -5.21 -8.12 7.11
N ILE A 99 -5.83 -7.94 8.28
CA ILE A 99 -5.56 -8.77 9.46
C ILE A 99 -6.66 -9.82 9.60
N ASN A 100 -6.24 -11.08 9.61
CA ASN A 100 -7.10 -12.22 9.87
C ASN A 100 -6.45 -13.14 10.92
N ARG A 101 -7.21 -14.13 11.43
CA ARG A 101 -6.70 -15.15 12.37
C ARG A 101 -5.53 -15.96 11.79
N LYS A 102 -5.52 -16.17 10.48
CA LYS A 102 -4.42 -16.78 9.73
C LYS A 102 -3.81 -15.74 8.79
N MET A 103 -2.51 -15.79 8.58
CA MET A 103 -1.86 -14.95 7.58
C MET A 103 -2.32 -15.42 6.20
N CYS A 104 -2.99 -14.54 5.46
CA CYS A 104 -3.47 -14.79 4.11
C CYS A 104 -2.75 -13.84 3.15
N GLU A 105 -2.26 -14.38 2.04
CA GLU A 105 -1.65 -13.58 0.98
C GLU A 105 -2.76 -12.94 0.13
N ILE A 106 -2.60 -11.66 -0.19
CA ILE A 106 -3.48 -10.98 -1.16
C ILE A 106 -3.12 -11.50 -2.55
N ARG A 107 -4.11 -12.03 -3.26
CA ARG A 107 -3.95 -12.61 -4.60
C ARG A 107 -4.52 -11.73 -5.71
N HIS A 108 -5.57 -10.97 -5.42
CA HIS A 108 -6.18 -10.08 -6.41
C HIS A 108 -6.69 -8.79 -5.77
N LEU A 109 -6.58 -7.70 -6.54
CA LEU A 109 -7.16 -6.40 -6.26
C LEU A 109 -8.13 -6.06 -7.40
N ILE A 110 -9.41 -5.90 -7.10
CA ILE A 110 -10.44 -5.72 -8.11
C ILE A 110 -11.18 -4.41 -7.84
N PRO A 111 -10.93 -3.38 -8.66
CA PRO A 111 -11.65 -2.13 -8.56
C PRO A 111 -13.07 -2.30 -9.13
N ALA A 112 -14.06 -2.10 -8.29
CA ALA A 112 -15.48 -2.10 -8.62
C ALA A 112 -16.12 -0.85 -7.98
N ASN A 113 -17.38 -0.91 -7.57
CA ASN A 113 -17.96 0.15 -6.72
C ASN A 113 -17.16 0.31 -5.43
N ASP A 114 -16.80 -0.82 -4.82
CA ASP A 114 -15.84 -0.90 -3.73
C ASP A 114 -14.56 -1.62 -4.23
N LEU A 115 -13.45 -1.45 -3.53
CA LEU A 115 -12.24 -2.21 -3.83
C LEU A 115 -12.35 -3.61 -3.21
N ILE A 116 -12.52 -4.62 -4.05
CA ILE A 116 -12.55 -6.02 -3.64
C ILE A 116 -11.13 -6.55 -3.53
N ILE A 117 -10.85 -7.24 -2.43
CA ILE A 117 -9.56 -7.87 -2.15
C ILE A 117 -9.79 -9.35 -1.96
N LEU A 118 -9.24 -10.14 -2.86
CA LEU A 118 -9.25 -11.58 -2.72
C LEU A 118 -7.93 -12.06 -2.14
N THR A 119 -8.02 -12.82 -1.05
CA THR A 119 -6.86 -13.43 -0.40
C THR A 119 -6.90 -14.94 -0.49
N SER A 120 -5.83 -15.59 -0.07
CA SER A 120 -5.78 -17.05 0.00
C SER A 120 -6.75 -17.69 1.01
N GLY A 121 -7.47 -16.94 1.82
CA GLY A 121 -8.37 -17.50 2.82
C GLY A 121 -9.66 -16.73 3.04
N ASN A 122 -9.76 -15.51 2.55
CA ASN A 122 -10.90 -14.64 2.78
C ASN A 122 -11.08 -13.64 1.63
N GLU A 123 -12.29 -13.14 1.49
CA GLU A 123 -12.67 -12.05 0.62
C GLU A 123 -12.99 -10.82 1.46
N TRP A 124 -12.43 -9.69 1.06
CA TRP A 124 -12.57 -8.43 1.75
C TRP A 124 -13.05 -7.33 0.80
N ILE A 125 -13.69 -6.33 1.39
CA ILE A 125 -14.05 -5.09 0.70
C ILE A 125 -13.46 -3.92 1.47
N VAL A 126 -12.83 -3.00 0.75
CA VAL A 126 -12.46 -1.70 1.26
C VAL A 126 -13.50 -0.70 0.78
N SER A 127 -14.15 -0.05 1.71
CA SER A 127 -15.18 0.96 1.45
C SER A 127 -14.97 2.21 2.28
N GLY A 128 -15.46 3.33 1.79
CA GLY A 128 -15.60 4.60 2.52
C GLY A 128 -17.04 5.09 2.41
N ASP A 129 -17.40 6.18 3.10
CA ASP A 129 -18.77 6.73 3.02
C ASP A 129 -19.09 7.29 1.62
N LYS A 130 -18.15 8.02 1.01
CA LYS A 130 -18.21 8.49 -0.39
C LYS A 130 -16.92 8.21 -1.12
N THR A 131 -15.82 8.68 -0.56
CA THR A 131 -14.45 8.44 -1.03
C THR A 131 -13.61 7.85 0.09
N ILE A 132 -12.61 7.05 -0.28
CA ILE A 132 -11.70 6.48 0.70
C ILE A 132 -10.69 7.54 1.11
N THR A 133 -10.65 7.82 2.43
CA THR A 133 -9.67 8.71 3.06
C THR A 133 -8.92 7.96 4.16
N PRO A 134 -7.78 8.45 4.66
CA PRO A 134 -7.06 7.80 5.76
C PRO A 134 -7.89 7.63 7.04
N THR A 135 -8.86 8.52 7.26
CA THR A 135 -9.75 8.51 8.43
C THR A 135 -11.06 7.76 8.19
N ASN A 136 -11.42 7.52 6.93
CA ASN A 136 -12.67 6.88 6.53
C ASN A 136 -12.38 5.74 5.55
N CYS A 137 -11.63 4.76 6.00
CA CYS A 137 -11.28 3.57 5.25
C CYS A 137 -11.66 2.34 6.06
N ASN A 138 -12.75 1.69 5.67
CA ASN A 138 -13.29 0.54 6.35
C ASN A 138 -12.96 -0.74 5.59
N LEU A 139 -12.30 -1.67 6.28
CA LEU A 139 -12.00 -2.99 5.76
C LEU A 139 -13.00 -4.01 6.35
N LYS A 140 -13.83 -4.61 5.49
CA LYS A 140 -14.87 -5.57 5.91
C LYS A 140 -14.66 -6.91 5.24
N THR A 141 -14.64 -7.99 6.03
CA THR A 141 -14.67 -9.37 5.52
C THR A 141 -16.04 -9.67 4.93
N GLN A 142 -16.08 -10.26 3.75
CA GLN A 142 -17.30 -10.69 3.09
C GLN A 142 -17.54 -12.18 3.30
N THR A 143 -16.58 -13.00 2.90
CA THR A 143 -16.63 -14.45 3.03
C THR A 143 -15.28 -15.02 3.47
N GLN A 144 -15.21 -16.31 3.78
CA GLN A 144 -14.03 -17.00 4.27
C GLN A 144 -13.72 -18.23 3.42
N ARG A 145 -13.68 -18.06 2.11
CA ARG A 145 -13.49 -19.17 1.17
C ARG A 145 -12.10 -19.22 0.56
N GLY A 146 -11.50 -18.04 0.37
CA GLY A 146 -10.24 -17.89 -0.31
C GLY A 146 -10.35 -17.97 -1.83
N ALA A 147 -9.41 -17.37 -2.52
CA ALA A 147 -9.35 -17.37 -3.97
C ALA A 147 -8.03 -17.97 -4.47
N LEU A 148 -8.08 -18.77 -5.53
CA LEU A 148 -6.89 -19.23 -6.24
C LEU A 148 -6.22 -18.08 -7.01
N SER A 149 -5.02 -18.34 -7.51
CA SER A 149 -4.22 -17.34 -8.26
C SER A 149 -4.71 -17.11 -9.69
N CYS A 150 -5.76 -17.83 -10.16
CA CYS A 150 -6.33 -17.56 -11.47
C CYS A 150 -7.11 -16.25 -11.47
N GLU A 151 -7.02 -15.52 -12.57
CA GLU A 151 -7.56 -14.16 -12.68
C GLU A 151 -9.09 -14.16 -12.57
N PRO A 152 -9.65 -13.37 -11.63
CA PRO A 152 -11.11 -13.22 -11.50
C PRO A 152 -11.68 -12.52 -12.73
N GLN A 153 -12.93 -12.87 -13.07
CA GLN A 153 -13.63 -12.31 -14.21
C GLN A 153 -14.93 -11.63 -13.78
N PHE A 154 -15.29 -10.54 -14.48
CA PHE A 154 -16.60 -9.94 -14.32
C PHE A 154 -17.59 -10.51 -15.35
N ILE A 155 -18.71 -11.01 -14.86
CA ILE A 155 -19.83 -11.45 -15.69
C ILE A 155 -21.03 -10.59 -15.33
N GLY A 156 -21.32 -9.60 -16.18
CA GLY A 156 -22.28 -8.55 -15.86
C GLY A 156 -21.83 -7.75 -14.62
N ASN A 157 -22.59 -7.78 -13.55
CA ASN A 157 -22.30 -7.06 -12.31
C ASN A 157 -21.76 -7.98 -11.18
N ARG A 158 -21.29 -9.19 -11.53
CA ARG A 158 -20.78 -10.17 -10.57
C ARG A 158 -19.32 -10.48 -10.83
N CYS A 159 -18.53 -10.46 -9.76
CA CYS A 159 -17.17 -10.94 -9.78
C CYS A 159 -17.17 -12.46 -9.55
N VAL A 160 -16.62 -13.22 -10.51
CA VAL A 160 -16.49 -14.68 -10.45
C VAL A 160 -15.01 -15.01 -10.28
N PHE A 161 -14.70 -15.83 -9.30
CA PHE A 161 -13.35 -16.31 -9.01
C PHE A 161 -13.38 -17.79 -8.63
N VAL A 162 -12.23 -18.45 -8.74
CA VAL A 162 -12.09 -19.85 -8.33
C VAL A 162 -11.68 -19.89 -6.86
N GLN A 163 -12.41 -20.67 -6.07
CA GLN A 163 -12.13 -20.88 -4.66
C GLN A 163 -10.87 -21.76 -4.47
N GLU A 164 -10.19 -21.55 -3.35
CA GLU A 164 -9.10 -22.40 -2.91
C GLU A 164 -9.57 -23.72 -2.32
#